data_432890186273311e2c5c8702fefa01e0
#
_entry.id   432890186273311e2c5c8702fefa01e0
#
_cell.length_a   1.000
_cell.length_b   1.000
_cell.length_c   1.000
_cell.angle_alpha   90.00
_cell.angle_beta   90.00
_cell.angle_gamma   90.00
#
_symmetry.space_group_name_H-M   'P 1'
#
loop_
_entity.id
_entity.type
_entity.pdbx_description
1 polymer ?
#
loop_
_entity_poly.entity_id
_entity_poly.type
_entity_poly.pdbx_seq_one_letter_code
_entity_poly.pdbx_strand_id
1 'polypeptide(L)'
;LWSCGLDGALNYYRASPLKPMPEGDDSLHRIELPPSVVNVSVSTTVVWGLQDHALLPGLLDGLDHWIAPLRIVRVDRASHWIVHEQPSLVIDAIRQAFSAA
;
A
#
# COMPACT_ATOMS: atom_id res chain seq x y z
N LEU A 1 -1.27 -19.38 -26.67
CA LEU A 1 -2.26 -18.31 -26.35
C LEU A 1 -1.94 -17.57 -25.03
N TRP A 2 -1.20 -18.17 -24.10
CA TRP A 2 -0.84 -17.55 -22.83
C TRP A 2 0.50 -16.77 -22.86
N SER A 3 1.32 -16.96 -23.88
CA SER A 3 2.64 -16.32 -23.96
C SER A 3 2.59 -14.80 -24.20
N CYS A 4 1.57 -14.32 -24.90
CA CYS A 4 1.45 -12.88 -25.18
C CYS A 4 0.92 -12.03 -24.01
N GLY A 5 0.23 -12.64 -23.03
CA GLY A 5 -0.32 -11.92 -21.89
C GLY A 5 0.65 -11.75 -20.72
N LEU A 6 1.60 -12.68 -20.56
CA LEU A 6 2.55 -12.67 -19.44
C LEU A 6 3.59 -11.57 -19.54
N ASP A 7 4.05 -11.23 -20.72
CA ASP A 7 5.06 -10.17 -20.88
C ASP A 7 4.53 -8.79 -20.47
N GLY A 8 3.29 -8.47 -20.81
CA GLY A 8 2.66 -7.23 -20.38
C GLY A 8 2.53 -7.13 -18.85
N ALA A 9 2.05 -8.19 -18.21
CA ALA A 9 1.92 -8.26 -16.76
C ALA A 9 3.28 -8.19 -16.05
N LEU A 10 4.29 -8.89 -16.59
CA LEU A 10 5.64 -8.89 -16.02
C LEU A 10 6.38 -7.57 -16.26
N ASN A 11 6.07 -6.83 -17.33
CA ASN A 11 6.71 -5.55 -17.61
C ASN A 11 6.42 -4.50 -16.55
N TYR A 12 5.26 -4.56 -15.88
CA TYR A 12 4.97 -3.72 -14.73
C TYR A 12 6.04 -3.90 -13.63
N TYR A 13 6.35 -5.14 -13.29
CA TYR A 13 7.38 -5.45 -12.29
C TYR A 13 8.80 -5.18 -12.79
N ARG A 14 9.07 -5.44 -14.08
CA ARG A 14 10.38 -5.14 -14.69
C ARG A 14 10.70 -3.65 -14.71
N ALA A 15 9.69 -2.80 -14.89
CA ALA A 15 9.82 -1.35 -14.87
C ALA A 15 9.86 -0.76 -13.44
N SER A 16 9.41 -1.52 -12.44
CA SER A 16 9.40 -1.07 -11.05
C SER A 16 10.85 -0.92 -10.53
N PRO A 17 11.14 0.16 -9.77
CA PRO A 17 12.40 0.26 -9.03
C PRO A 17 12.47 -0.73 -7.85
N LEU A 18 11.33 -1.29 -7.43
CA LEU A 18 11.25 -2.26 -6.34
C LEU A 18 11.61 -3.66 -6.86
N LYS A 19 12.87 -3.89 -7.10
CA LYS A 19 13.44 -5.19 -7.48
C LYS A 19 14.24 -5.76 -6.31
N PRO A 20 14.33 -7.10 -6.22
CA PRO A 20 15.34 -7.69 -5.35
C PRO A 20 16.70 -7.14 -5.72
N MET A 21 17.36 -6.50 -4.78
CA MET A 21 18.69 -5.93 -5.00
C MET A 21 19.73 -7.05 -5.00
N PRO A 22 20.77 -6.96 -5.83
CA PRO A 22 21.92 -7.83 -5.72
C PRO A 22 22.54 -7.74 -4.32
N GLU A 23 23.11 -8.82 -3.84
CA GLU A 23 23.79 -8.85 -2.56
C GLU A 23 24.86 -7.75 -2.50
N GLY A 24 24.80 -6.91 -1.45
CA GLY A 24 25.72 -5.80 -1.25
C GLY A 24 25.34 -4.49 -1.98
N ASP A 25 24.26 -4.48 -2.76
CA ASP A 25 23.77 -3.23 -3.37
C ASP A 25 22.86 -2.50 -2.37
N ASP A 26 23.31 -1.35 -1.88
CA ASP A 26 22.60 -0.46 -0.94
C ASP A 26 22.06 0.80 -1.63
N SER A 27 21.99 0.82 -2.95
CA SER A 27 21.59 2.00 -3.74
C SER A 27 20.21 2.54 -3.36
N LEU A 28 19.25 1.66 -2.99
CA LEU A 28 17.92 2.09 -2.53
C LEU A 28 17.98 2.83 -1.19
N HIS A 29 18.90 2.46 -0.31
CA HIS A 29 19.08 3.14 1.00
C HIS A 29 19.68 4.53 0.88
N ARG A 30 20.25 4.87 -0.28
CA ARG A 30 20.83 6.19 -0.56
C ARG A 30 19.84 7.14 -1.22
N ILE A 31 18.63 6.67 -1.54
CA ILE A 31 17.61 7.53 -2.13
C ILE A 31 16.98 8.36 -1.02
N GLU A 32 17.27 9.65 -1.03
CA GLU A 32 16.61 10.63 -0.19
C GLU A 32 15.53 11.34 -1.02
N LEU A 33 14.28 11.19 -0.60
CA LEU A 33 13.16 11.90 -1.22
C LEU A 33 12.84 13.14 -0.39
N PRO A 34 12.70 14.31 -1.05
CA PRO A 34 12.32 15.52 -0.31
C PRO A 34 10.92 15.36 0.29
N PRO A 35 10.66 15.95 1.48
CA PRO A 35 9.36 15.86 2.14
C PRO A 35 8.18 16.25 1.25
N SER A 36 8.35 17.18 0.33
CA SER A 36 7.33 17.61 -0.62
C SER A 36 6.85 16.49 -1.58
N VAL A 37 7.65 15.44 -1.75
CA VAL A 37 7.32 14.30 -2.64
C VAL A 37 6.62 13.19 -1.85
N VAL A 38 6.94 13.04 -0.57
CA VAL A 38 6.46 11.92 0.27
C VAL A 38 5.33 12.30 1.22
N ASN A 39 5.21 13.58 1.58
CA ASN A 39 4.16 14.03 2.48
C ASN A 39 2.81 14.09 1.77
N VAL A 40 1.80 13.50 2.41
CA VAL A 40 0.41 13.50 1.94
C VAL A 40 -0.42 14.37 2.86
N SER A 41 -0.92 15.49 2.34
CA SER A 41 -1.78 16.44 3.07
C SER A 41 -3.28 16.25 2.83
N VAL A 42 -3.63 15.28 2.00
CA VAL A 42 -5.03 14.92 1.74
C VAL A 42 -5.51 13.97 2.82
N SER A 43 -6.75 14.18 3.30
CA SER A 43 -7.38 13.28 4.27
C SER A 43 -7.39 11.85 3.72
N THR A 44 -6.72 10.96 4.43
CA THR A 44 -6.45 9.60 3.97
C THR A 44 -7.01 8.57 4.95
N THR A 45 -7.74 7.59 4.42
CA THR A 45 -8.18 6.42 5.17
C THR A 45 -7.49 5.18 4.61
N VAL A 46 -6.80 4.46 5.47
CA VAL A 46 -6.14 3.19 5.17
C VAL A 46 -6.94 2.07 5.82
N VAL A 47 -7.37 1.08 5.03
CA VAL A 47 -8.02 -0.14 5.51
C VAL A 47 -7.06 -1.30 5.29
N TRP A 48 -6.73 -2.02 6.37
CA TRP A 48 -5.67 -3.03 6.33
C TRP A 48 -6.06 -4.32 7.01
N GLY A 49 -5.89 -5.43 6.31
CA GLY A 49 -6.05 -6.77 6.88
C GLY A 49 -4.81 -7.18 7.68
N LEU A 50 -4.98 -7.53 8.95
CA LEU A 50 -3.85 -7.90 9.82
C LEU A 50 -3.29 -9.29 9.52
N GLN A 51 -3.99 -10.08 8.71
CA GLN A 51 -3.51 -11.38 8.20
C GLN A 51 -2.91 -11.27 6.78
N ASP A 52 -2.56 -10.07 6.35
CA ASP A 52 -1.87 -9.86 5.09
C ASP A 52 -0.43 -10.38 5.20
N HIS A 53 -0.10 -11.39 4.42
CA HIS A 53 1.23 -12.00 4.34
C HIS A 53 2.05 -11.47 3.16
N ALA A 54 1.43 -10.74 2.24
CA ALA A 54 2.11 -10.10 1.12
C ALA A 54 2.63 -8.71 1.51
N LEU A 55 1.78 -7.92 2.16
CA LEU A 55 2.11 -6.61 2.69
C LEU A 55 1.91 -6.65 4.21
N LEU A 56 2.98 -6.80 4.94
CA LEU A 56 2.94 -7.01 6.39
C LEU A 56 2.38 -5.78 7.13
N PRO A 57 1.60 -5.98 8.21
CA PRO A 57 1.01 -4.89 8.99
C PRO A 57 2.02 -3.88 9.54
N GLY A 58 3.29 -4.25 9.69
CA GLY A 58 4.37 -3.33 10.08
C GLY A 58 4.60 -2.18 9.11
N LEU A 59 4.09 -2.27 7.87
CA LEU A 59 4.11 -1.14 6.92
C LEU A 59 3.21 0.03 7.34
N LEU A 60 2.31 -0.18 8.31
CA LEU A 60 1.48 0.87 8.89
C LEU A 60 2.24 1.74 9.91
N ASP A 61 3.36 1.24 10.42
CA ASP A 61 4.11 1.91 11.46
C ASP A 61 4.75 3.19 10.92
N GLY A 62 4.48 4.30 11.59
CA GLY A 62 5.02 5.61 11.22
C GLY A 62 4.35 6.28 10.02
N LEU A 63 3.26 5.76 9.47
CA LEU A 63 2.53 6.41 8.36
C LEU A 63 2.01 7.80 8.74
N ASP A 64 1.65 8.01 10.00
CA ASP A 64 1.20 9.30 10.54
C ASP A 64 2.27 10.39 10.48
N HIS A 65 3.54 9.99 10.35
CA HIS A 65 4.64 10.93 10.12
C HIS A 65 4.59 11.55 8.72
N TRP A 66 4.05 10.83 7.75
CA TRP A 66 4.03 11.22 6.34
C TRP A 66 2.66 11.63 5.82
N ILE A 67 1.61 11.21 6.49
CA ILE A 67 0.21 11.40 6.08
C ILE A 67 -0.57 12.07 7.20
N ALA A 68 -1.08 13.26 6.94
CA ALA A 68 -1.93 13.98 7.88
C ALA A 68 -3.00 14.79 7.12
N PRO A 69 -4.32 14.59 7.43
CA PRO A 69 -4.89 13.67 8.42
C PRO A 69 -4.91 12.20 7.97
N LEU A 70 -4.64 11.29 8.89
CA LEU A 70 -4.63 9.86 8.65
C LEU A 70 -5.60 9.12 9.57
N ARG A 71 -6.40 8.22 8.99
CA ARG A 71 -7.22 7.24 9.70
C ARG A 71 -6.81 5.85 9.29
N ILE A 72 -6.54 4.96 10.25
CA ILE A 72 -6.20 3.56 9.98
C ILE A 72 -7.28 2.66 10.56
N VAL A 73 -7.88 1.82 9.71
CA VAL A 73 -8.84 0.77 10.07
C VAL A 73 -8.13 -0.57 9.96
N ARG A 74 -7.80 -1.16 11.10
CA ARG A 74 -7.16 -2.48 11.19
C ARG A 74 -8.21 -3.55 11.33
N VAL A 75 -8.14 -4.61 10.51
CA VAL A 75 -9.13 -5.68 10.44
C VAL A 75 -8.47 -7.01 10.76
N ASP A 76 -8.71 -7.55 11.96
CA ASP A 76 -8.03 -8.74 12.49
C ASP A 76 -8.21 -9.99 11.63
N ARG A 77 -9.38 -10.14 10.99
CA ARG A 77 -9.74 -11.33 10.23
C ARG A 77 -9.78 -11.10 8.73
N ALA A 78 -8.90 -10.26 8.22
CA ALA A 78 -8.77 -10.02 6.80
C ALA A 78 -7.33 -10.14 6.34
N SER A 79 -7.16 -10.65 5.13
CA SER A 79 -5.88 -10.82 4.45
C SER A 79 -5.63 -9.70 3.43
N HIS A 80 -4.68 -9.93 2.54
CA HIS A 80 -4.44 -9.08 1.37
C HIS A 80 -5.68 -8.87 0.50
N TRP A 81 -6.62 -9.81 0.53
CA TRP A 81 -7.85 -9.81 -0.26
C TRP A 81 -9.05 -9.19 0.47
N ILE A 82 -8.80 -8.29 1.40
CA ILE A 82 -9.81 -7.65 2.26
C ILE A 82 -11.03 -7.11 1.49
N VAL A 83 -10.84 -6.60 0.28
CA VAL A 83 -11.92 -6.08 -0.56
C VAL A 83 -12.94 -7.17 -0.90
N HIS A 84 -12.47 -8.41 -1.08
CA HIS A 84 -13.32 -9.57 -1.36
C HIS A 84 -13.85 -10.23 -0.09
N GLU A 85 -13.06 -10.23 0.98
CA GLU A 85 -13.41 -10.88 2.25
C GLU A 85 -14.38 -10.05 3.08
N GLN A 86 -14.23 -8.72 3.05
CA GLN A 86 -14.97 -7.77 3.88
C GLN A 86 -15.54 -6.59 3.06
N PRO A 87 -16.31 -6.84 1.98
CA PRO A 87 -16.75 -5.78 1.07
C PRO A 87 -17.60 -4.70 1.77
N SER A 88 -18.47 -5.10 2.68
CA SER A 88 -19.31 -4.15 3.43
C SER A 88 -18.49 -3.20 4.28
N LEU A 89 -17.46 -3.70 4.98
CA LEU A 89 -16.56 -2.89 5.79
C LEU A 89 -15.81 -1.88 4.91
N VAL A 90 -15.31 -2.31 3.75
CA VAL A 90 -14.59 -1.44 2.81
C VAL A 90 -15.52 -0.35 2.26
N ILE A 91 -16.75 -0.72 1.88
CA ILE A 91 -17.76 0.25 1.40
C ILE A 91 -18.09 1.28 2.48
N ASP A 92 -18.25 0.85 3.72
CA ASP A 92 -18.56 1.76 4.84
C ASP A 92 -17.36 2.69 5.14
N ALA A 93 -16.13 2.19 5.06
CA ALA A 93 -14.94 3.02 5.19
C ALA A 93 -14.86 4.09 4.10
N ILE A 94 -15.19 3.73 2.85
CA ILE A 94 -15.25 4.66 1.73
C ILE A 94 -16.32 5.73 1.98
N ARG A 95 -17.54 5.33 2.34
CA ARG A 95 -18.64 6.27 2.63
C ARG A 95 -18.26 7.24 3.73
N GLN A 96 -17.64 6.76 4.80
CA GLN A 96 -17.19 7.61 5.91
C GLN A 96 -16.11 8.59 5.48
N ALA A 97 -15.16 8.17 4.64
CA ALA A 97 -14.12 9.04 4.13
C ALA A 97 -14.70 10.22 3.32
N PHE A 98 -15.71 9.96 2.48
CA PHE A 98 -16.39 11.00 1.72
C PHE A 98 -17.32 11.89 2.57
N SER A 99 -17.88 11.36 3.65
CA SER A 99 -18.78 12.14 4.52
C SER A 99 -18.02 13.06 5.49
N ALA A 100 -16.74 12.78 5.74
CA ALA A 100 -15.87 13.58 6.59
C ALA A 100 -15.09 14.68 5.83
N ALA A 101 -15.26 14.72 4.53
CA ALA A 101 -14.58 15.69 3.67
C ALA A 101 -15.33 17.03 3.61
#